data_c2005dcd75cfe5de637880ab06a711eb
#
_entry.id   c2005dcd75cfe5de637880ab06a711eb
#
_cell.length_a   1.000
_cell.length_b   1.000
_cell.length_c   1.000
_cell.angle_alpha   90.00
_cell.angle_beta   90.00
_cell.angle_gamma   90.00
#
_symmetry.space_group_name_H-M   'P 1'
#
loop_
_entity.id
_entity.type
_entity.pdbx_description
1 polymer ?
#
loop_
_entity_poly.entity_id
_entity_poly.type
_entity_poly.pdbx_seq_one_letter_code
_entity_poly.pdbx_strand_id
1 'polypeptide(L)'
;MLSKLAAVADKYRELETLLSDPSVMADMEAWQRYTREHAALTPIVEAYQAYRRALAIIDEDKEMLSEADAEMKAMLTEEIAAAEAERDRLAAELPILL
;
A
#
# COMPACT_ATOMS: atom_id res chain seq x y z
N MET A 1 12.46 2.15 7.51
CA MET A 1 11.00 2.14 7.35
C MET A 1 10.54 1.16 6.28
N LEU A 2 11.09 1.22 5.07
CA LEU A 2 10.63 0.36 3.95
C LEU A 2 10.76 -1.13 4.22
N SER A 3 11.85 -1.57 4.84
CA SER A 3 12.03 -2.99 5.17
C SER A 3 10.99 -3.48 6.19
N LYS A 4 10.61 -2.65 7.15
CA LYS A 4 9.55 -2.97 8.11
C LYS A 4 8.20 -3.07 7.43
N LEU A 5 7.90 -2.17 6.50
CA LEU A 5 6.64 -2.18 5.75
C LEU A 5 6.53 -3.41 4.85
N ALA A 6 7.63 -3.81 4.21
CA ALA A 6 7.66 -5.04 3.41
C ALA A 6 7.40 -6.28 4.30
N ALA A 7 7.99 -6.32 5.49
CA ALA A 7 7.77 -7.41 6.44
C ALA A 7 6.31 -7.46 6.93
N VAL A 8 5.70 -6.30 7.18
CA VAL A 8 4.28 -6.20 7.55
C VAL A 8 3.39 -6.72 6.42
N ALA A 9 3.68 -6.34 5.18
CA ALA A 9 2.92 -6.80 4.01
C ALA A 9 3.04 -8.33 3.85
N ASP A 10 4.23 -8.89 4.07
CA ASP A 10 4.44 -10.35 4.01
C ASP A 10 3.64 -11.07 5.10
N LYS A 11 3.69 -10.53 6.31
CA LYS A 11 2.92 -11.09 7.44
C LYS A 11 1.42 -11.04 7.17
N TYR A 12 0.95 -9.96 6.58
CA TYR A 12 -0.46 -9.79 6.22
C TYR A 12 -0.91 -10.88 5.23
N ARG A 13 -0.12 -11.13 4.19
CA ARG A 13 -0.42 -12.19 3.22
C ARG A 13 -0.40 -13.58 3.87
N GLU A 14 0.55 -13.81 4.77
CA GLU A 14 0.63 -15.06 5.54
C GLU A 14 -0.65 -15.27 6.36
N LEU A 15 -1.14 -14.23 7.02
CA LEU A 15 -2.38 -14.27 7.79
C LEU A 15 -3.59 -14.55 6.90
N GLU A 16 -3.64 -13.97 5.70
CA GLU A 16 -4.71 -14.27 4.73
C GLU A 16 -4.71 -15.73 4.32
N THR A 17 -3.54 -16.33 4.12
CA THR A 17 -3.41 -17.75 3.82
C THR A 17 -3.89 -18.60 4.98
N LEU A 18 -3.50 -18.27 6.21
CA LEU A 18 -3.93 -18.98 7.41
C LEU A 18 -5.44 -18.89 7.61
N LEU A 19 -6.03 -17.73 7.40
CA LEU A 19 -7.48 -17.52 7.54
C LEU A 19 -8.30 -18.27 6.49
N SER A 20 -7.68 -18.69 5.40
CA SER A 20 -8.31 -19.49 4.35
C SER A 20 -8.08 -21.00 4.51
N ASP A 21 -7.26 -21.40 5.49
CA ASP A 21 -6.93 -22.80 5.74
C ASP A 21 -8.06 -23.46 6.54
N PRO A 22 -8.69 -24.55 6.02
CA PRO A 22 -9.78 -25.23 6.74
C PRO A 22 -9.39 -25.70 8.12
N SER A 23 -8.14 -26.13 8.34
CA SER A 23 -7.68 -26.59 9.65
C SER A 23 -7.63 -25.45 10.67
N VAL A 24 -7.29 -24.24 10.24
CA VAL A 24 -7.32 -23.04 11.07
C VAL A 24 -8.76 -22.61 11.34
N MET A 25 -9.60 -22.66 10.32
CA MET A 25 -11.03 -22.30 10.45
C MET A 25 -11.75 -23.24 11.44
N ALA A 26 -11.31 -24.47 11.56
CA ALA A 26 -11.85 -25.45 12.52
C ALA A 26 -11.38 -25.16 13.95
N ASP A 27 -10.31 -24.42 14.15
CA ASP A 27 -9.80 -24.00 15.44
C ASP A 27 -10.24 -22.58 15.74
N MET A 28 -11.32 -22.42 16.49
CA MET A 28 -11.95 -21.13 16.76
C MET A 28 -10.99 -20.12 17.41
N GLU A 29 -10.18 -20.55 18.36
CA GLU A 29 -9.24 -19.68 19.04
C GLU A 29 -8.15 -19.17 18.10
N ALA A 30 -7.59 -20.05 17.28
CA ALA A 30 -6.57 -19.70 16.30
C ALA A 30 -7.15 -18.75 15.25
N TRP A 31 -8.35 -19.06 14.75
CA TRP A 31 -9.01 -18.23 13.73
C TRP A 31 -9.29 -16.82 14.25
N GLN A 32 -9.78 -16.69 15.47
CA GLN A 32 -10.04 -15.39 16.09
C GLN A 32 -8.76 -14.58 16.32
N ARG A 33 -7.67 -15.24 16.74
CA ARG A 33 -6.39 -14.60 16.95
C ARG A 33 -5.83 -14.06 15.64
N TYR A 34 -5.83 -14.87 14.58
CA TYR A 34 -5.35 -14.44 13.26
C TYR A 34 -6.22 -13.35 12.65
N THR A 35 -7.53 -13.41 12.86
CA THR A 35 -8.45 -12.35 12.40
C THR A 35 -8.12 -11.01 13.05
N ARG A 36 -7.84 -11.00 14.35
CA ARG A 36 -7.46 -9.77 15.06
C ARG A 36 -6.12 -9.23 14.59
N GLU A 37 -5.13 -10.13 14.39
CA GLU A 37 -3.83 -9.72 13.87
C GLU A 37 -3.96 -9.11 12.47
N HIS A 38 -4.72 -9.76 11.61
CA HIS A 38 -4.98 -9.27 10.25
C HIS A 38 -5.63 -7.88 10.27
N ALA A 39 -6.66 -7.71 11.09
CA ALA A 39 -7.36 -6.43 11.22
C ALA A 39 -6.43 -5.31 11.71
N ALA A 40 -5.53 -5.63 12.65
CA ALA A 40 -4.57 -4.66 13.18
C ALA A 40 -3.57 -4.19 12.13
N LEU A 41 -3.20 -5.04 11.18
CA LEU A 41 -2.26 -4.71 10.12
C LEU A 41 -2.90 -4.03 8.91
N THR A 42 -4.20 -4.16 8.72
CA THR A 42 -4.91 -3.64 7.54
C THR A 42 -4.65 -2.15 7.26
N PRO A 43 -4.76 -1.23 8.24
CA PRO A 43 -4.49 0.18 7.97
C PRO A 43 -3.06 0.44 7.48
N ILE A 44 -2.09 -0.29 8.04
CA ILE A 44 -0.67 -0.14 7.67
C ILE A 44 -0.46 -0.61 6.24
N VAL A 45 -1.01 -1.78 5.90
CA VAL A 45 -0.87 -2.36 4.55
C VAL A 45 -1.56 -1.50 3.51
N GLU A 46 -2.76 -0.99 3.80
CA GLU A 46 -3.48 -0.09 2.90
C GLU A 46 -2.71 1.19 2.62
N ALA A 47 -2.15 1.81 3.67
CA ALA A 47 -1.33 3.02 3.52
C ALA A 47 -0.06 2.75 2.71
N TYR A 48 0.59 1.62 2.95
CA TYR A 48 1.80 1.22 2.21
C TYR A 48 1.48 0.99 0.73
N GLN A 49 0.40 0.31 0.42
CA GLN A 49 -0.02 0.07 -0.95
C GLN A 49 -0.36 1.38 -1.67
N ALA A 50 -1.03 2.31 -0.99
CA ALA A 50 -1.33 3.63 -1.54
C ALA A 50 -0.05 4.42 -1.82
N TYR A 51 0.94 4.33 -0.94
CA TYR A 51 2.26 4.95 -1.11
C TYR A 51 2.95 4.39 -2.35
N ARG A 52 2.98 3.09 -2.52
CA ARG A 52 3.58 2.44 -3.69
C ARG A 52 2.88 2.83 -4.99
N ARG A 53 1.56 2.94 -4.98
CA ARG A 53 0.80 3.39 -6.16
C ARG A 53 1.15 4.82 -6.53
N ALA A 54 1.30 5.70 -5.54
CA ALA A 54 1.69 7.09 -5.79
C ALA A 54 3.08 7.17 -6.44
N LEU A 55 4.04 6.38 -5.96
CA LEU A 55 5.37 6.30 -6.56
C LEU A 55 5.31 5.79 -8.00
N ALA A 56 4.49 4.78 -8.28
CA ALA A 56 4.35 4.24 -9.62
C ALA A 56 3.75 5.27 -10.59
N ILE A 57 2.73 6.00 -10.16
CA ILE A 57 2.13 7.08 -10.97
C ILE A 57 3.15 8.14 -11.31
N ILE A 58 3.94 8.57 -10.33
CA ILE A 58 4.98 9.59 -10.54
C ILE A 58 5.98 9.13 -11.59
N ASP A 59 6.49 7.92 -11.46
CA ASP A 59 7.48 7.39 -12.39
C ASP A 59 6.93 7.20 -13.81
N GLU A 60 5.76 6.60 -13.93
CA GLU A 60 5.10 6.37 -15.22
C GLU A 60 4.76 7.68 -15.94
N ASP A 61 4.19 8.64 -15.20
CA ASP A 61 3.79 9.92 -15.78
C ASP A 61 5.00 10.76 -16.21
N LYS A 62 6.09 10.73 -15.43
CA LYS A 62 7.32 11.41 -15.80
C LYS A 62 7.94 10.85 -17.09
N GLU A 63 7.86 9.53 -17.27
CA GLU A 63 8.32 8.91 -18.52
C GLU A 63 7.49 9.37 -19.72
N MET A 64 6.18 9.53 -19.55
CA MET A 64 5.30 9.94 -20.64
C MET A 64 5.45 11.42 -21.04
N LEU A 65 5.96 12.28 -20.14
CA LEU A 65 6.06 13.72 -20.39
C LEU A 65 6.88 14.07 -21.64
N SER A 66 7.95 13.35 -21.92
CA SER A 66 8.86 13.66 -23.03
C SER A 66 8.21 13.53 -24.41
N GLU A 67 7.18 12.70 -24.55
CA GLU A 67 6.50 12.45 -25.83
C GLU A 67 5.08 13.01 -25.87
N ALA A 68 4.64 13.68 -24.80
CA ALA A 68 3.29 14.19 -24.68
C ALA A 68 3.12 15.51 -25.43
N ASP A 69 1.94 15.72 -26.02
CA ASP A 69 1.54 17.02 -26.55
C ASP A 69 1.19 17.99 -25.39
N ALA A 70 0.84 19.24 -25.74
CA ALA A 70 0.59 20.28 -24.73
C ALA A 70 -0.56 19.94 -23.79
N GLU A 71 -1.64 19.37 -24.33
CA GLU A 71 -2.81 18.97 -23.52
C GLU A 71 -2.46 17.81 -22.58
N MET A 72 -1.78 16.80 -23.09
CA MET A 72 -1.35 15.65 -22.31
C MET A 72 -0.35 16.08 -21.23
N LYS A 73 0.59 16.97 -21.56
CA LYS A 73 1.55 17.51 -20.58
C LYS A 73 0.84 18.18 -19.40
N ALA A 74 -0.21 18.96 -19.69
CA ALA A 74 -0.98 19.62 -18.64
C ALA A 74 -1.65 18.60 -17.72
N MET A 75 -2.26 17.56 -18.28
CA MET A 75 -2.90 16.48 -17.52
C MET A 75 -1.88 15.71 -16.68
N LEU A 76 -0.74 15.34 -17.27
CA LEU A 76 0.31 14.59 -16.57
C LEU A 76 0.93 15.42 -15.45
N THR A 77 1.14 16.71 -15.67
CA THR A 77 1.69 17.60 -14.66
C THR A 77 0.77 17.69 -13.44
N GLU A 78 -0.54 17.80 -13.66
CA GLU A 78 -1.52 17.80 -12.58
C GLU A 78 -1.54 16.45 -11.83
N GLU A 79 -1.50 15.34 -12.55
CA GLU A 79 -1.51 14.02 -11.95
C GLU A 79 -0.25 13.76 -11.13
N ILE A 80 0.92 14.17 -11.65
CA ILE A 80 2.19 14.07 -10.92
C ILE A 80 2.12 14.88 -9.62
N ALA A 81 1.62 16.12 -9.68
CA ALA A 81 1.52 16.97 -8.50
C ALA A 81 0.61 16.37 -7.44
N ALA A 82 -0.52 15.81 -7.85
CA ALA A 82 -1.45 15.13 -6.93
C ALA A 82 -0.81 13.88 -6.31
N ALA A 83 -0.10 13.08 -7.12
CA ALA A 83 0.57 11.88 -6.65
C ALA A 83 1.73 12.21 -5.70
N GLU A 84 2.47 13.29 -5.95
CA GLU A 84 3.54 13.76 -5.06
C GLU A 84 2.98 14.21 -3.70
N ALA A 85 1.86 14.94 -3.71
CA ALA A 85 1.19 15.36 -2.48
C ALA A 85 0.71 14.14 -1.67
N GLU A 86 0.13 13.16 -2.34
CA GLU A 86 -0.33 11.91 -1.70
C GLU A 86 0.84 11.11 -1.15
N ARG A 87 1.92 10.98 -1.92
CA ARG A 87 3.17 10.34 -1.48
C ARG A 87 3.68 10.98 -0.18
N ASP A 88 3.75 12.29 -0.14
CA ASP A 88 4.29 13.03 1.00
C ASP A 88 3.39 12.90 2.23
N ARG A 89 2.08 12.92 2.05
CA ARG A 89 1.11 12.68 3.11
C ARG A 89 1.29 11.28 3.72
N LEU A 90 1.40 10.27 2.85
CA LEU A 90 1.57 8.88 3.28
C LEU A 90 2.95 8.65 3.93
N ALA A 91 4.00 9.29 3.41
CA ALA A 91 5.34 9.20 4.01
C ALA A 91 5.37 9.74 5.43
N ALA A 92 4.55 10.75 5.72
CA ALA A 92 4.41 11.29 7.08
C ALA A 92 3.54 10.40 7.98
N GLU A 93 2.51 9.78 7.42
CA GLU A 93 1.57 8.93 8.17
C GLU A 93 2.14 7.55 8.52
N LEU A 94 2.87 6.93 7.60
CA LEU A 94 3.35 5.55 7.75
C LEU A 94 4.18 5.32 9.02
N PRO A 95 5.14 6.18 9.41
CA PRO A 95 5.87 5.98 10.66
C PRO A 95 4.98 6.00 11.89
N ILE A 96 3.88 6.74 11.86
CA ILE A 96 2.91 6.83 12.95
C ILE A 96 2.11 5.53 13.07
N LEU A 97 1.77 4.91 11.94
CA LEU A 97 1.03 3.66 11.90
C LEU A 97 1.88 2.45 12.33
N LEU A 98 3.18 2.51 12.10
CA LEU A 98 4.10 1.50 12.58
C LEU A 98 4.32 1.68 14.09
#